data_ca99d65bb82f413245421b3811bf5c83
#
_entry.id   ca99d65bb82f413245421b3811bf5c83
#
_cell.length_a   1.000
_cell.length_b   1.000
_cell.length_c   1.000
_cell.angle_alpha   90.00
_cell.angle_beta   90.00
_cell.angle_gamma   90.00
#
_symmetry.space_group_name_H-M   'P 1'
#
loop_
_entity.id
_entity.type
_entity.pdbx_description
1 polymer ?
#
loop_
_entity_poly.entity_id
_entity_poly.type
_entity_poly.pdbx_seq_one_letter_code
_entity_poly.pdbx_strand_id
1 'polypeptide(L)'
;MLLRSLALCIALLADSGRGAWPAQGTAKQSDALVAQALADARLGHFTNAIAAYHAALKVSPRDLEAEVGLAQAYRSVHNYDESRRTLERAHQEHPRNAAPLALLGDLDIELQRYDEAIANLAAAVALAPEDVSTRNRLAAAYRSKGDEVNALAQVAKILARDTNNALAYYTRAQIYSARNDDALALPDARRIVALQPRNVRGRVLLATILLRAPAGTSVAEVKQRCEEAVAALEPARADIASDSETLFLLSRAYRCAGRDADAQRVLTEFEKASQDERTTKENQTQAKHLVQQANDLALKNDFAGSLDLLQQAIAMDPTYGAAYSQLAKLYYSSGEIDKASEAIGSALARAPYQPDYLYVEGKILEKQAKPDEALAAFQKTTLVNPKESDAFFEMGAIYEQQGDKAKAIAAYKQAVELSPDDPDYRRALQALTPAHSQK
;
A
#
# COMPACT_ATOMS: atom_id res chain seq x y z
N MET A 1 4.88 -6.73 -5.58
CA MET A 1 5.99 -6.71 -4.62
C MET A 1 5.55 -6.98 -3.18
N LEU A 2 4.34 -6.64 -2.77
CA LEU A 2 3.74 -6.86 -1.43
C LEU A 2 3.58 -8.36 -1.04
N LEU A 3 3.35 -9.25 -1.99
CA LEU A 3 3.12 -10.69 -1.74
C LEU A 3 4.35 -11.47 -1.26
N ARG A 4 5.58 -10.98 -1.46
CA ARG A 4 6.80 -11.65 -0.96
C ARG A 4 7.15 -11.29 0.48
N SER A 5 6.66 -10.15 0.98
CA SER A 5 6.85 -9.74 2.39
C SER A 5 5.99 -10.56 3.36
N LEU A 6 4.81 -11.00 2.93
CA LEU A 6 3.90 -11.80 3.77
C LEU A 6 4.52 -13.18 4.13
N ALA A 7 5.22 -13.81 3.19
CA ALA A 7 5.77 -15.15 3.40
C ALA A 7 7.02 -15.16 4.31
N LEU A 8 7.79 -14.05 4.35
CA LEU A 8 9.04 -13.99 5.12
C LEU A 8 8.81 -13.70 6.61
N CYS A 9 7.77 -12.92 6.97
CA CYS A 9 7.46 -12.65 8.38
C CYS A 9 6.87 -13.86 9.11
N ILE A 10 6.21 -14.77 8.40
CA ILE A 10 5.59 -15.97 9.00
C ILE A 10 6.62 -17.03 9.40
N ALA A 11 7.76 -17.11 8.69
CA ALA A 11 8.84 -18.05 9.00
C ALA A 11 9.58 -17.75 10.32
N LEU A 12 9.48 -16.53 10.86
CA LEU A 12 10.15 -16.12 12.10
C LEU A 12 9.33 -16.41 13.37
N LEU A 13 8.07 -16.82 13.25
CA LEU A 13 7.18 -17.06 14.37
C LEU A 13 7.22 -18.52 14.91
N ALA A 14 7.94 -19.41 14.24
CA ALA A 14 7.87 -20.86 14.53
C ALA A 14 8.64 -21.32 15.76
N ASP A 15 9.39 -20.45 16.45
CA ASP A 15 10.33 -20.91 17.48
C ASP A 15 10.36 -20.07 18.78
N SER A 16 9.23 -19.80 19.42
CA SER A 16 9.29 -19.30 20.80
C SER A 16 8.04 -19.59 21.65
N GLY A 17 8.18 -20.55 22.56
CA GLY A 17 7.57 -20.51 23.88
C GLY A 17 6.08 -20.80 24.00
N ARG A 18 5.72 -22.08 24.09
CA ARG A 18 4.38 -22.57 24.49
C ARG A 18 4.15 -22.30 25.97
N GLY A 19 3.33 -21.30 26.30
CA GLY A 19 2.71 -21.11 27.61
C GLY A 19 1.30 -21.70 27.62
N ALA A 20 0.96 -22.41 28.73
CA ALA A 20 -0.31 -23.01 29.14
C ALA A 20 -1.43 -23.22 28.10
N TRP A 21 -1.81 -24.45 27.87
CA TRP A 21 -2.72 -25.00 26.88
C TRP A 21 -4.17 -24.53 27.01
N PRO A 22 -4.78 -23.96 25.96
CA PRO A 22 -6.22 -24.03 25.75
C PRO A 22 -6.60 -25.46 25.30
N ALA A 23 -7.85 -25.86 25.53
CA ALA A 23 -8.34 -27.20 25.15
C ALA A 23 -8.05 -27.47 23.66
N GLN A 24 -7.58 -28.67 23.32
CA GLN A 24 -7.12 -29.04 21.96
C GLN A 24 -8.10 -28.71 20.81
N GLY A 25 -9.39 -28.51 21.11
CA GLY A 25 -10.43 -28.13 20.15
C GLY A 25 -10.38 -26.66 19.77
N THR A 26 -10.10 -25.75 20.70
CA THR A 26 -10.07 -24.30 20.48
C THR A 26 -8.81 -23.86 19.73
N ALA A 27 -7.66 -24.46 20.05
CA ALA A 27 -6.41 -24.19 19.32
C ALA A 27 -6.53 -24.58 17.84
N LYS A 28 -7.04 -25.79 17.54
CA LYS A 28 -7.27 -26.21 16.15
C LYS A 28 -8.26 -25.31 15.40
N GLN A 29 -9.25 -24.76 16.10
CA GLN A 29 -10.21 -23.84 15.50
C GLN A 29 -9.58 -22.48 15.19
N SER A 30 -8.75 -21.92 16.08
CA SER A 30 -7.98 -20.69 15.83
C SER A 30 -7.03 -20.88 14.65
N ASP A 31 -6.23 -21.97 14.67
CA ASP A 31 -5.27 -22.29 13.59
C ASP A 31 -5.97 -22.38 12.21
N ALA A 32 -7.16 -23.01 12.16
CA ALA A 32 -7.92 -23.10 10.92
C ALA A 32 -8.42 -21.73 10.41
N LEU A 33 -8.86 -20.86 11.33
CA LEU A 33 -9.28 -19.49 11.00
C LEU A 33 -8.10 -18.61 10.54
N VAL A 34 -6.94 -18.76 11.18
CA VAL A 34 -5.70 -18.07 10.76
C VAL A 34 -5.27 -18.57 9.37
N ALA A 35 -5.31 -19.88 9.12
CA ALA A 35 -4.99 -20.42 7.79
C ALA A 35 -5.94 -19.94 6.72
N GLN A 36 -7.25 -19.83 7.01
CA GLN A 36 -8.23 -19.22 6.09
C GLN A 36 -7.89 -17.76 5.83
N ALA A 37 -7.63 -16.96 6.87
CA ALA A 37 -7.29 -15.56 6.74
C ALA A 37 -6.02 -15.35 5.89
N LEU A 38 -5.00 -16.19 6.06
CA LEU A 38 -3.80 -16.17 5.24
C LEU A 38 -4.08 -16.51 3.78
N ALA A 39 -4.99 -17.47 3.51
CA ALA A 39 -5.39 -17.80 2.15
C ALA A 39 -6.12 -16.62 1.49
N ASP A 40 -7.07 -16.00 2.19
CA ASP A 40 -7.78 -14.83 1.71
C ASP A 40 -6.83 -13.65 1.46
N ALA A 41 -5.89 -13.39 2.37
CA ALA A 41 -4.89 -12.34 2.20
C ALA A 41 -3.99 -12.56 0.97
N ARG A 42 -3.60 -13.81 0.70
CA ARG A 42 -2.82 -14.17 -0.52
C ARG A 42 -3.57 -13.92 -1.81
N LEU A 43 -4.90 -14.07 -1.80
CA LEU A 43 -5.78 -13.79 -2.92
C LEU A 43 -6.14 -12.30 -3.04
N GLY A 44 -5.70 -11.45 -2.10
CA GLY A 44 -6.04 -10.04 -2.04
C GLY A 44 -7.43 -9.77 -1.44
N HIS A 45 -8.10 -10.78 -0.88
CA HIS A 45 -9.40 -10.66 -0.23
C HIS A 45 -9.24 -10.15 1.22
N PHE A 46 -8.66 -8.97 1.39
CA PHE A 46 -8.23 -8.50 2.71
C PHE A 46 -9.39 -8.27 3.69
N THR A 47 -10.58 -7.90 3.22
CA THR A 47 -11.76 -7.77 4.10
C THR A 47 -12.19 -9.12 4.69
N ASN A 48 -12.12 -10.20 3.90
CA ASN A 48 -12.40 -11.56 4.37
C ASN A 48 -11.30 -12.01 5.36
N ALA A 49 -10.03 -11.73 5.02
CA ALA A 49 -8.91 -12.01 5.92
C ALA A 49 -9.08 -11.32 7.27
N ILE A 50 -9.48 -10.04 7.32
CA ILE A 50 -9.74 -9.29 8.55
C ILE A 50 -10.85 -9.97 9.36
N ALA A 51 -11.95 -10.35 8.72
CA ALA A 51 -13.06 -11.03 9.41
C ALA A 51 -12.61 -12.39 10.00
N ALA A 52 -11.82 -13.17 9.27
CA ALA A 52 -11.30 -14.45 9.72
C ALA A 52 -10.28 -14.28 10.87
N TYR A 53 -9.37 -13.28 10.82
CA TYR A 53 -8.47 -12.95 11.93
C TYR A 53 -9.25 -12.51 13.19
N HIS A 54 -10.28 -11.70 13.05
CA HIS A 54 -11.14 -11.35 14.18
C HIS A 54 -11.83 -12.57 14.78
N ALA A 55 -12.28 -13.51 13.94
CA ALA A 55 -12.85 -14.77 14.42
C ALA A 55 -11.80 -15.63 15.17
N ALA A 56 -10.55 -15.69 14.67
CA ALA A 56 -9.45 -16.35 15.34
C ALA A 56 -9.16 -15.72 16.71
N LEU A 57 -9.10 -14.40 16.80
CA LEU A 57 -8.84 -13.66 18.03
C LEU A 57 -9.99 -13.75 19.05
N LYS A 58 -11.23 -14.02 18.62
CA LYS A 58 -12.33 -14.37 19.55
C LYS A 58 -12.12 -15.73 20.20
N VAL A 59 -11.50 -16.68 19.50
CA VAL A 59 -11.19 -18.01 20.01
C VAL A 59 -9.89 -17.98 20.83
N SER A 60 -8.87 -17.30 20.36
CA SER A 60 -7.55 -17.16 20.97
C SER A 60 -7.15 -15.68 21.03
N PRO A 61 -7.55 -14.93 22.08
CA PRO A 61 -7.38 -13.47 22.14
C PRO A 61 -5.94 -12.96 22.08
N ARG A 62 -4.95 -13.80 22.40
CA ARG A 62 -3.52 -13.49 22.41
C ARG A 62 -2.75 -14.28 21.35
N ASP A 63 -3.36 -14.57 20.24
CA ASP A 63 -2.70 -15.24 19.12
C ASP A 63 -1.90 -14.21 18.32
N LEU A 64 -0.58 -14.20 18.53
CA LEU A 64 0.32 -13.25 17.89
C LEU A 64 0.29 -13.35 16.36
N GLU A 65 0.14 -14.54 15.79
CA GLU A 65 0.06 -14.74 14.34
C GLU A 65 -1.22 -14.08 13.79
N ALA A 66 -2.34 -14.27 14.50
CA ALA A 66 -3.60 -13.63 14.16
C ALA A 66 -3.53 -12.09 14.29
N GLU A 67 -2.90 -11.55 15.35
CA GLU A 67 -2.76 -10.10 15.55
C GLU A 67 -1.87 -9.47 14.48
N VAL A 68 -0.73 -10.07 14.19
CA VAL A 68 0.20 -9.61 13.15
C VAL A 68 -0.45 -9.69 11.77
N GLY A 69 -1.14 -10.80 11.47
CA GLY A 69 -1.86 -10.96 10.21
C GLY A 69 -3.01 -9.95 10.05
N LEU A 70 -3.76 -9.70 11.13
CA LEU A 70 -4.82 -8.70 11.17
C LEU A 70 -4.27 -7.29 10.87
N ALA A 71 -3.18 -6.92 11.52
CA ALA A 71 -2.56 -5.62 11.30
C ALA A 71 -2.06 -5.44 9.86
N GLN A 72 -1.48 -6.48 9.27
CA GLN A 72 -1.06 -6.44 7.87
C GLN A 72 -2.25 -6.37 6.90
N ALA A 73 -3.35 -7.05 7.21
CA ALA A 73 -4.56 -6.97 6.41
C ALA A 73 -5.20 -5.57 6.49
N TYR A 74 -5.26 -4.94 7.68
CA TYR A 74 -5.67 -3.54 7.82
C TYR A 74 -4.78 -2.58 7.03
N ARG A 75 -3.45 -2.75 7.09
CA ARG A 75 -2.52 -1.96 6.27
C ARG A 75 -2.80 -2.11 4.78
N SER A 76 -3.14 -3.31 4.32
CA SER A 76 -3.42 -3.59 2.90
C SER A 76 -4.70 -2.92 2.39
N VAL A 77 -5.65 -2.62 3.27
CA VAL A 77 -6.85 -1.83 2.96
C VAL A 77 -6.69 -0.34 3.34
N HIS A 78 -5.45 0.10 3.61
CA HIS A 78 -5.08 1.46 4.01
C HIS A 78 -5.72 1.95 5.32
N ASN A 79 -6.25 1.05 6.16
CA ASN A 79 -6.70 1.37 7.51
C ASN A 79 -5.50 1.36 8.46
N TYR A 80 -4.67 2.40 8.36
CA TYR A 80 -3.41 2.52 9.09
C TYR A 80 -3.62 2.70 10.61
N ASP A 81 -4.73 3.32 11.02
CA ASP A 81 -5.07 3.53 12.42
C ASP A 81 -5.31 2.18 13.13
N GLU A 82 -6.14 1.31 12.54
CA GLU A 82 -6.39 -0.02 13.11
C GLU A 82 -5.19 -0.96 13.01
N SER A 83 -4.41 -0.84 11.93
CA SER A 83 -3.13 -1.56 11.81
C SER A 83 -2.20 -1.20 12.97
N ARG A 84 -2.02 0.09 13.26
CA ARG A 84 -1.20 0.59 14.37
C ARG A 84 -1.71 0.09 15.72
N ARG A 85 -3.00 0.30 16.03
CA ARG A 85 -3.60 -0.13 17.30
C ARG A 85 -3.42 -1.62 17.53
N THR A 86 -3.60 -2.43 16.48
CA THR A 86 -3.44 -3.89 16.55
C THR A 86 -1.99 -4.27 16.85
N LEU A 87 -1.01 -3.63 16.22
CA LEU A 87 0.42 -3.87 16.46
C LEU A 87 0.87 -3.39 17.86
N GLU A 88 0.36 -2.25 18.32
CA GLU A 88 0.65 -1.73 19.66
C GLU A 88 0.12 -2.68 20.72
N ARG A 89 -1.11 -3.21 20.56
CA ARG A 89 -1.67 -4.25 21.43
C ARG A 89 -0.83 -5.51 21.37
N ALA A 90 -0.49 -6.00 20.17
CA ALA A 90 0.35 -7.18 20.00
C ALA A 90 1.71 -7.03 20.72
N HIS A 91 2.32 -5.83 20.67
CA HIS A 91 3.55 -5.56 21.42
C HIS A 91 3.34 -5.57 22.93
N GLN A 92 2.24 -4.99 23.43
CA GLN A 92 1.90 -5.00 24.87
C GLN A 92 1.67 -6.42 25.39
N GLU A 93 1.01 -7.28 24.61
CA GLU A 93 0.72 -8.66 24.97
C GLU A 93 1.94 -9.58 24.79
N HIS A 94 2.84 -9.25 23.85
CA HIS A 94 4.05 -10.02 23.51
C HIS A 94 5.33 -9.15 23.55
N PRO A 95 5.69 -8.55 24.71
CA PRO A 95 6.74 -7.54 24.79
C PRO A 95 8.15 -8.01 24.45
N ARG A 96 8.37 -9.33 24.40
CA ARG A 96 9.66 -9.94 24.02
C ARG A 96 9.73 -10.30 22.52
N ASN A 97 8.64 -10.16 21.79
CA ASN A 97 8.62 -10.44 20.35
C ASN A 97 8.91 -9.18 19.54
N ALA A 98 9.88 -9.25 18.64
CA ALA A 98 10.30 -8.12 17.82
C ALA A 98 9.34 -7.79 16.65
N ALA A 99 8.51 -8.77 16.23
CA ALA A 99 7.71 -8.63 15.00
C ALA A 99 6.71 -7.46 15.04
N PRO A 100 5.94 -7.22 16.12
CA PRO A 100 5.03 -6.07 16.17
C PRO A 100 5.75 -4.72 16.02
N LEU A 101 6.90 -4.55 16.70
CA LEU A 101 7.70 -3.32 16.60
C LEU A 101 8.32 -3.16 15.22
N ALA A 102 8.78 -4.24 14.60
CA ALA A 102 9.32 -4.18 13.24
C ALA A 102 8.26 -3.77 12.22
N LEU A 103 7.03 -4.24 12.38
CA LEU A 103 5.89 -3.88 11.53
C LEU A 103 5.37 -2.47 11.80
N LEU A 104 5.40 -1.99 13.06
CA LEU A 104 5.15 -0.58 13.39
C LEU A 104 6.16 0.31 12.68
N GLY A 105 7.43 -0.06 12.70
CA GLY A 105 8.46 0.67 11.97
C GLY A 105 8.24 0.69 10.46
N ASP A 106 7.78 -0.41 9.85
CA ASP A 106 7.42 -0.45 8.42
C ASP A 106 6.23 0.46 8.11
N LEU A 107 5.22 0.46 8.98
CA LEU A 107 4.05 1.34 8.87
C LEU A 107 4.46 2.82 8.98
N ASP A 108 5.36 3.14 9.91
CA ASP A 108 5.87 4.50 10.09
C ASP A 108 6.72 4.97 8.91
N ILE A 109 7.50 4.09 8.27
CA ILE A 109 8.23 4.41 7.02
C ILE A 109 7.24 4.75 5.91
N GLU A 110 6.17 3.96 5.75
CA GLU A 110 5.13 4.18 4.73
C GLU A 110 4.42 5.53 4.93
N LEU A 111 4.19 5.90 6.20
CA LEU A 111 3.59 7.18 6.60
C LEU A 111 4.60 8.33 6.68
N GLN A 112 5.86 8.10 6.30
CA GLN A 112 6.99 9.07 6.36
C GLN A 112 7.27 9.60 7.78
N ARG A 113 6.89 8.86 8.81
CA ARG A 113 7.17 9.15 10.22
C ARG A 113 8.50 8.52 10.62
N TYR A 114 9.59 9.10 10.11
CA TYR A 114 10.91 8.46 10.20
C TYR A 114 11.45 8.37 11.63
N ASP A 115 11.10 9.29 12.52
CA ASP A 115 11.54 9.27 13.92
C ASP A 115 10.91 8.09 14.67
N GLU A 116 9.62 7.91 14.52
CA GLU A 116 8.87 6.80 15.10
C GLU A 116 9.32 5.46 14.49
N ALA A 117 9.54 5.43 13.17
CA ALA A 117 10.08 4.26 12.49
C ALA A 117 11.42 3.83 13.07
N ILE A 118 12.34 4.77 13.28
CA ILE A 118 13.67 4.51 13.87
C ILE A 118 13.52 4.00 15.29
N ALA A 119 12.66 4.61 16.11
CA ALA A 119 12.45 4.19 17.50
C ALA A 119 11.92 2.74 17.56
N ASN A 120 10.88 2.44 16.78
CA ASN A 120 10.28 1.10 16.74
C ASN A 120 11.25 0.04 16.19
N LEU A 121 11.95 0.34 15.08
CA LEU A 121 12.92 -0.58 14.49
C LEU A 121 14.15 -0.79 15.37
N ALA A 122 14.63 0.26 16.07
CA ALA A 122 15.74 0.12 17.01
C ALA A 122 15.36 -0.78 18.20
N ALA A 123 14.14 -0.62 18.72
CA ALA A 123 13.62 -1.51 19.78
C ALA A 123 13.46 -2.95 19.27
N ALA A 124 12.95 -3.15 18.04
CA ALA A 124 12.87 -4.48 17.43
C ALA A 124 14.26 -5.13 17.26
N VAL A 125 15.26 -4.37 16.79
CA VAL A 125 16.66 -4.84 16.67
C VAL A 125 17.26 -5.16 18.04
N ALA A 126 16.88 -4.46 19.11
CA ALA A 126 17.33 -4.77 20.46
C ALA A 126 16.76 -6.10 20.98
N LEU A 127 15.51 -6.42 20.63
CA LEU A 127 14.87 -7.71 20.97
C LEU A 127 15.40 -8.86 20.11
N ALA A 128 15.72 -8.62 18.84
CA ALA A 128 16.22 -9.62 17.91
C ALA A 128 17.50 -9.13 17.20
N PRO A 129 18.65 -9.07 17.90
CA PRO A 129 19.88 -8.48 17.35
C PRO A 129 20.46 -9.27 16.19
N GLU A 130 20.05 -10.52 15.99
CA GLU A 130 20.46 -11.38 14.87
C GLU A 130 19.59 -11.19 13.62
N ASP A 131 18.44 -10.50 13.71
CA ASP A 131 17.56 -10.27 12.57
C ASP A 131 18.15 -9.18 11.65
N VAL A 132 18.84 -9.65 10.62
CA VAL A 132 19.43 -8.83 9.57
C VAL A 132 18.35 -8.08 8.79
N SER A 133 17.15 -8.65 8.63
CA SER A 133 16.04 -8.02 7.90
C SER A 133 15.57 -6.76 8.60
N THR A 134 15.30 -6.82 9.89
CA THR A 134 14.89 -5.65 10.69
C THR A 134 16.00 -4.60 10.75
N ARG A 135 17.26 -5.02 10.83
CA ARG A 135 18.40 -4.10 10.79
C ARG A 135 18.54 -3.38 9.44
N ASN A 136 18.25 -4.06 8.32
CA ASN A 136 18.20 -3.42 7.00
C ASN A 136 17.11 -2.33 6.93
N ARG A 137 15.92 -2.60 7.52
CA ARG A 137 14.84 -1.60 7.60
C ARG A 137 15.26 -0.40 8.44
N LEU A 138 15.93 -0.62 9.57
CA LEU A 138 16.48 0.46 10.41
C LEU A 138 17.50 1.30 9.65
N ALA A 139 18.42 0.67 8.90
CA ALA A 139 19.36 1.39 8.06
C ALA A 139 18.65 2.23 6.98
N ALA A 140 17.61 1.68 6.36
CA ALA A 140 16.80 2.41 5.38
C ALA A 140 16.04 3.59 6.02
N ALA A 141 15.49 3.43 7.22
CA ALA A 141 14.79 4.49 7.95
C ALA A 141 15.76 5.65 8.30
N TYR A 142 16.96 5.36 8.82
CA TYR A 142 17.99 6.36 9.05
C TYR A 142 18.37 7.11 7.77
N ARG A 143 18.57 6.37 6.66
CA ARG A 143 18.89 6.99 5.37
C ARG A 143 17.74 7.90 4.89
N SER A 144 16.48 7.46 5.00
CA SER A 144 15.32 8.26 4.59
C SER A 144 15.15 9.53 5.43
N LYS A 145 15.56 9.48 6.71
CA LYS A 145 15.65 10.66 7.58
C LYS A 145 16.84 11.59 7.23
N GLY A 146 17.81 11.11 6.45
CA GLY A 146 19.06 11.81 6.19
C GLY A 146 20.14 11.60 7.25
N ASP A 147 19.94 10.69 8.21
CA ASP A 147 20.93 10.29 9.21
C ASP A 147 21.87 9.22 8.65
N GLU A 148 22.77 9.68 7.79
CA GLU A 148 23.69 8.81 7.06
C GLU A 148 24.71 8.12 7.99
N VAL A 149 25.09 8.76 9.10
CA VAL A 149 26.06 8.21 10.05
C VAL A 149 25.49 6.95 10.70
N ASN A 150 24.27 7.03 11.22
CA ASN A 150 23.61 5.89 11.83
C ASN A 150 23.21 4.83 10.79
N ALA A 151 22.82 5.24 9.58
CA ALA A 151 22.55 4.31 8.47
C ALA A 151 23.80 3.46 8.15
N LEU A 152 24.96 4.10 7.95
CA LEU A 152 26.24 3.42 7.69
C LEU A 152 26.68 2.53 8.86
N ALA A 153 26.44 2.94 10.10
CA ALA A 153 26.74 2.12 11.27
C ALA A 153 25.89 0.82 11.29
N GLN A 154 24.59 0.88 10.91
CA GLN A 154 23.78 -0.33 10.77
C GLN A 154 24.25 -1.21 9.61
N VAL A 155 24.57 -0.63 8.45
CA VAL A 155 25.11 -1.34 7.29
C VAL A 155 26.40 -2.09 7.66
N ALA A 156 27.32 -1.46 8.40
CA ALA A 156 28.55 -2.10 8.86
C ALA A 156 28.25 -3.36 9.72
N LYS A 157 27.28 -3.26 10.65
CA LYS A 157 26.85 -4.40 11.48
C LYS A 157 26.22 -5.53 10.64
N ILE A 158 25.46 -5.19 9.57
CA ILE A 158 24.88 -6.17 8.66
C ILE A 158 26.00 -6.90 7.92
N LEU A 159 26.91 -6.16 7.28
CA LEU A 159 27.98 -6.73 6.44
C LEU A 159 29.02 -7.50 7.24
N ALA A 160 29.18 -7.22 8.53
CA ALA A 160 30.01 -8.02 9.44
C ALA A 160 29.46 -9.45 9.66
N ARG A 161 28.16 -9.66 9.46
CA ARG A 161 27.47 -10.95 9.64
C ARG A 161 27.13 -11.63 8.32
N ASP A 162 26.64 -10.84 7.37
CA ASP A 162 26.22 -11.29 6.04
C ASP A 162 26.95 -10.46 4.98
N THR A 163 28.10 -10.96 4.57
CA THR A 163 28.94 -10.34 3.52
C THR A 163 28.31 -10.38 2.13
N ASN A 164 27.19 -11.07 1.97
CA ASN A 164 26.45 -11.17 0.71
C ASN A 164 25.10 -10.41 0.73
N ASN A 165 24.90 -9.52 1.69
CA ASN A 165 23.68 -8.74 1.82
C ASN A 165 23.60 -7.63 0.77
N ALA A 166 22.96 -7.92 -0.35
CA ALA A 166 22.83 -6.96 -1.46
C ALA A 166 22.11 -5.67 -1.05
N LEU A 167 21.14 -5.72 -0.10
CA LEU A 167 20.40 -4.55 0.35
C LEU A 167 21.29 -3.61 1.20
N ALA A 168 22.19 -4.16 2.02
CA ALA A 168 23.15 -3.39 2.77
C ALA A 168 24.14 -2.67 1.83
N TYR A 169 24.68 -3.35 0.83
CA TYR A 169 25.48 -2.71 -0.20
C TYR A 169 24.70 -1.62 -0.93
N TYR A 170 23.43 -1.87 -1.27
CA TYR A 170 22.58 -0.90 -1.95
C TYR A 170 22.40 0.37 -1.12
N THR A 171 22.08 0.23 0.17
CA THR A 171 21.94 1.37 1.08
C THR A 171 23.26 2.17 1.18
N ARG A 172 24.40 1.51 1.30
CA ARG A 172 25.71 2.16 1.40
C ARG A 172 26.11 2.86 0.10
N ALA A 173 25.93 2.19 -1.03
CA ALA A 173 26.20 2.77 -2.34
C ALA A 173 25.33 4.01 -2.61
N GLN A 174 24.06 3.99 -2.21
CA GLN A 174 23.18 5.17 -2.34
C GLN A 174 23.67 6.35 -1.48
N ILE A 175 24.11 6.12 -0.25
CA ILE A 175 24.65 7.16 0.63
C ILE A 175 25.92 7.77 0.01
N TYR A 176 26.88 6.94 -0.40
CA TYR A 176 28.10 7.43 -1.02
C TYR A 176 27.83 8.13 -2.36
N SER A 177 26.94 7.58 -3.17
CA SER A 177 26.55 8.20 -4.44
C SER A 177 25.87 9.57 -4.25
N ALA A 178 25.05 9.73 -3.22
CA ALA A 178 24.43 11.01 -2.87
C ALA A 178 25.45 12.07 -2.42
N ARG A 179 26.55 11.63 -1.80
CA ARG A 179 27.70 12.49 -1.43
C ARG A 179 28.64 12.78 -2.60
N ASN A 180 28.40 12.19 -3.78
CA ASN A 180 29.31 12.15 -4.92
C ASN A 180 30.66 11.43 -4.61
N ASP A 181 30.69 10.57 -3.58
CA ASP A 181 31.80 9.70 -3.26
C ASP A 181 31.79 8.44 -4.14
N ASP A 182 31.82 8.64 -5.44
CA ASP A 182 31.65 7.54 -6.42
C ASP A 182 32.75 6.48 -6.32
N ALA A 183 33.94 6.85 -5.82
CA ALA A 183 35.03 5.91 -5.56
C ALA A 183 34.65 4.87 -4.48
N LEU A 184 33.89 5.26 -3.47
CA LEU A 184 33.37 4.36 -2.43
C LEU A 184 32.08 3.66 -2.84
N ALA A 185 31.24 4.30 -3.68
CA ALA A 185 29.97 3.75 -4.12
C ALA A 185 30.15 2.63 -5.17
N LEU A 186 31.14 2.76 -6.06
CA LEU A 186 31.32 1.87 -7.22
C LEU A 186 31.57 0.39 -6.86
N PRO A 187 32.42 0.04 -5.90
CA PRO A 187 32.62 -1.35 -5.47
C PRO A 187 31.33 -1.99 -4.97
N ASP A 188 30.54 -1.25 -4.21
CA ASP A 188 29.25 -1.73 -3.69
C ASP A 188 28.25 -1.93 -4.80
N ALA A 189 28.14 -0.99 -5.74
CA ALA A 189 27.23 -1.11 -6.88
C ALA A 189 27.57 -2.33 -7.77
N ARG A 190 28.84 -2.60 -8.01
CA ARG A 190 29.28 -3.83 -8.68
C ARG A 190 28.93 -5.07 -7.90
N ARG A 191 29.09 -5.03 -6.56
CA ARG A 191 28.74 -6.18 -5.70
C ARG A 191 27.26 -6.49 -5.74
N ILE A 192 26.38 -5.47 -5.76
CA ILE A 192 24.93 -5.64 -5.89
C ILE A 192 24.60 -6.42 -7.18
N VAL A 193 25.15 -6.00 -8.32
CA VAL A 193 24.89 -6.64 -9.61
C VAL A 193 25.44 -8.07 -9.65
N ALA A 194 26.59 -8.32 -9.03
CA ALA A 194 27.16 -9.67 -8.92
C ALA A 194 26.29 -10.59 -8.05
N LEU A 195 25.75 -10.10 -6.93
CA LEU A 195 24.89 -10.88 -6.03
C LEU A 195 23.48 -11.08 -6.60
N GLN A 196 22.95 -10.08 -7.30
CA GLN A 196 21.59 -10.06 -7.82
C GLN A 196 21.58 -9.61 -9.30
N PRO A 197 21.97 -10.46 -10.25
CA PRO A 197 22.09 -10.07 -11.66
C PRO A 197 20.79 -9.56 -12.32
N ARG A 198 19.62 -9.92 -11.79
CA ARG A 198 18.32 -9.44 -12.27
C ARG A 198 17.80 -8.18 -11.57
N ASN A 199 18.56 -7.63 -10.65
CA ASN A 199 18.15 -6.42 -9.90
C ASN A 199 18.33 -5.17 -10.77
N VAL A 200 17.25 -4.73 -11.42
CA VAL A 200 17.24 -3.54 -12.29
C VAL A 200 17.73 -2.30 -11.55
N ARG A 201 17.26 -2.07 -10.32
CA ARG A 201 17.67 -0.89 -9.50
C ARG A 201 19.18 -0.88 -9.21
N GLY A 202 19.75 -2.05 -8.93
CA GLY A 202 21.20 -2.19 -8.73
C GLY A 202 21.99 -1.88 -10.01
N ARG A 203 21.50 -2.31 -11.17
CA ARG A 203 22.08 -2.02 -12.47
C ARG A 203 22.02 -0.54 -12.84
N VAL A 204 20.88 0.10 -12.60
CA VAL A 204 20.68 1.55 -12.80
C VAL A 204 21.63 2.34 -11.90
N LEU A 205 21.73 1.98 -10.62
CA LEU A 205 22.66 2.63 -9.69
C LEU A 205 24.12 2.50 -10.17
N LEU A 206 24.55 1.30 -10.56
CA LEU A 206 25.89 1.06 -11.10
C LEU A 206 26.17 1.93 -12.34
N ALA A 207 25.25 1.95 -13.31
CA ALA A 207 25.41 2.76 -14.51
C ALA A 207 25.44 4.26 -14.20
N THR A 208 24.62 4.73 -13.28
CA THR A 208 24.59 6.12 -12.82
C THR A 208 25.94 6.55 -12.24
N ILE A 209 26.55 5.72 -11.39
CA ILE A 209 27.86 5.96 -10.80
C ILE A 209 28.97 5.91 -11.87
N LEU A 210 28.91 4.94 -12.77
CA LEU A 210 29.90 4.78 -13.84
C LEU A 210 29.95 5.98 -14.79
N LEU A 211 28.78 6.56 -15.12
CA LEU A 211 28.67 7.72 -16.01
C LEU A 211 29.01 9.08 -15.36
N ARG A 212 29.34 9.09 -14.08
CA ARG A 212 29.89 10.23 -13.35
C ARG A 212 31.40 10.05 -13.18
N ALA A 213 32.16 10.09 -14.28
CA ALA A 213 33.62 9.97 -14.22
C ALA A 213 34.24 11.14 -13.41
N PRO A 214 35.17 10.87 -12.46
CA PRO A 214 35.88 11.91 -11.74
C PRO A 214 36.67 12.85 -12.68
N ALA A 215 36.90 14.10 -12.26
CA ALA A 215 37.74 15.02 -13.01
C ALA A 215 39.14 14.46 -13.16
N GLY A 216 39.73 14.56 -14.36
CA GLY A 216 41.05 14.05 -14.67
C GLY A 216 41.09 12.56 -15.08
N THR A 217 39.94 11.86 -15.12
CA THR A 217 39.90 10.49 -15.65
C THR A 217 40.32 10.49 -17.14
N SER A 218 41.18 9.55 -17.53
CA SER A 218 41.64 9.44 -18.90
C SER A 218 40.48 9.06 -19.87
N VAL A 219 40.59 9.46 -21.15
CA VAL A 219 39.57 9.15 -22.17
C VAL A 219 39.34 7.64 -22.30
N ALA A 220 40.40 6.85 -22.23
CA ALA A 220 40.31 5.39 -22.29
C ALA A 220 39.53 4.80 -21.11
N GLU A 221 39.78 5.31 -19.91
CA GLU A 221 39.11 4.87 -18.70
C GLU A 221 37.64 5.32 -18.69
N VAL A 222 37.33 6.54 -19.13
CA VAL A 222 35.96 7.00 -19.33
C VAL A 222 35.21 6.08 -20.29
N LYS A 223 35.81 5.73 -21.44
CA LYS A 223 35.22 4.80 -22.38
C LYS A 223 34.96 3.44 -21.76
N GLN A 224 35.91 2.88 -21.01
CA GLN A 224 35.74 1.59 -20.33
C GLN A 224 34.60 1.63 -19.32
N ARG A 225 34.47 2.70 -18.52
CA ARG A 225 33.35 2.91 -17.59
C ARG A 225 32.01 2.97 -18.32
N CYS A 226 31.95 3.61 -19.47
CA CYS A 226 30.74 3.70 -20.28
C CYS A 226 30.37 2.35 -20.90
N GLU A 227 31.33 1.55 -21.34
CA GLU A 227 31.10 0.17 -21.80
C GLU A 227 30.57 -0.73 -20.67
N GLU A 228 31.09 -0.57 -19.44
CA GLU A 228 30.58 -1.25 -18.25
C GLU A 228 29.15 -0.79 -17.92
N ALA A 229 28.82 0.48 -18.06
CA ALA A 229 27.46 1.00 -17.86
C ALA A 229 26.46 0.41 -18.88
N VAL A 230 26.87 0.29 -20.16
CA VAL A 230 26.08 -0.40 -21.17
C VAL A 230 25.87 -1.86 -20.78
N ALA A 231 26.93 -2.59 -20.40
CA ALA A 231 26.85 -3.98 -19.97
C ALA A 231 25.97 -4.18 -18.72
N ALA A 232 25.90 -3.16 -17.86
CA ALA A 232 25.00 -3.17 -16.72
C ALA A 232 23.53 -3.02 -17.11
N LEU A 233 23.17 -2.14 -18.05
CA LEU A 233 21.79 -1.79 -18.38
C LEU A 233 21.18 -2.69 -19.48
N GLU A 234 21.95 -3.09 -20.48
CA GLU A 234 21.45 -3.82 -21.63
C GLU A 234 20.68 -5.11 -21.27
N PRO A 235 21.10 -5.94 -20.29
CA PRO A 235 20.34 -7.12 -19.90
C PRO A 235 18.98 -6.81 -19.25
N ALA A 236 18.77 -5.57 -18.80
CA ALA A 236 17.50 -5.10 -18.20
C ALA A 236 16.63 -4.34 -19.21
N ARG A 237 17.01 -4.25 -20.48
CA ARG A 237 16.36 -3.39 -21.47
C ARG A 237 14.86 -3.63 -21.62
N ALA A 238 14.41 -4.88 -21.58
CA ALA A 238 12.99 -5.21 -21.64
C ALA A 238 12.21 -4.68 -20.43
N ASP A 239 12.84 -4.71 -19.23
CA ASP A 239 12.23 -4.25 -17.97
C ASP A 239 12.18 -2.72 -17.86
N ILE A 240 13.01 -2.00 -18.63
CA ILE A 240 13.10 -0.53 -18.64
C ILE A 240 12.47 0.11 -19.88
N ALA A 241 11.80 -0.64 -20.72
CA ALA A 241 11.29 -0.17 -22.01
C ALA A 241 10.31 1.00 -21.93
N SER A 242 9.64 1.19 -20.77
CA SER A 242 8.75 2.30 -20.46
C SER A 242 9.33 3.32 -19.47
N ASP A 243 10.57 3.13 -19.03
CA ASP A 243 11.25 4.03 -18.08
C ASP A 243 12.13 5.01 -18.84
N SER A 244 11.60 6.20 -19.11
CA SER A 244 12.29 7.22 -19.90
C SER A 244 13.63 7.64 -19.28
N GLU A 245 13.72 7.75 -17.94
CA GLU A 245 14.96 8.15 -17.26
C GLU A 245 16.07 7.13 -17.48
N THR A 246 15.76 5.83 -17.36
CA THR A 246 16.73 4.76 -17.55
C THR A 246 17.10 4.58 -19.04
N LEU A 247 16.15 4.75 -19.97
CA LEU A 247 16.47 4.77 -21.41
C LEU A 247 17.41 5.92 -21.75
N PHE A 248 17.19 7.13 -21.20
CA PHE A 248 18.11 8.24 -21.37
C PHE A 248 19.50 7.93 -20.82
N LEU A 249 19.58 7.31 -19.65
CA LEU A 249 20.84 6.86 -19.05
C LEU A 249 21.57 5.87 -19.96
N LEU A 250 20.85 4.89 -20.54
CA LEU A 250 21.40 3.92 -21.49
C LEU A 250 21.90 4.59 -22.77
N SER A 251 21.14 5.57 -23.34
CA SER A 251 21.56 6.31 -24.52
C SER A 251 22.86 7.07 -24.27
N ARG A 252 22.99 7.68 -23.08
CA ARG A 252 24.23 8.36 -22.65
C ARG A 252 25.38 7.38 -22.52
N ALA A 253 25.14 6.19 -21.97
CA ALA A 253 26.15 5.14 -21.84
C ALA A 253 26.68 4.70 -23.22
N TYR A 254 25.79 4.47 -24.19
CA TYR A 254 26.17 4.13 -25.56
C TYR A 254 26.98 5.23 -26.24
N ARG A 255 26.53 6.48 -26.15
CA ARG A 255 27.23 7.63 -26.75
C ARG A 255 28.64 7.76 -26.16
N CYS A 256 28.76 7.67 -24.85
CA CYS A 256 30.03 7.74 -24.16
C CYS A 256 30.96 6.57 -24.53
N ALA A 257 30.42 5.38 -24.81
CA ALA A 257 31.17 4.21 -25.28
C ALA A 257 31.57 4.32 -26.76
N GLY A 258 31.13 5.36 -27.50
CA GLY A 258 31.37 5.54 -28.93
C GLY A 258 30.45 4.67 -29.82
N ARG A 259 29.32 4.21 -29.27
CA ARG A 259 28.32 3.41 -29.99
C ARG A 259 27.15 4.27 -30.45
N ASP A 260 27.43 5.22 -31.35
CA ASP A 260 26.48 6.29 -31.73
C ASP A 260 25.19 5.76 -32.36
N ALA A 261 25.26 4.69 -33.17
CA ALA A 261 24.06 4.08 -33.76
C ALA A 261 23.13 3.47 -32.73
N ASP A 262 23.68 2.81 -31.70
CA ASP A 262 22.92 2.26 -30.60
C ASP A 262 22.34 3.37 -29.71
N ALA A 263 23.13 4.43 -29.45
CA ALA A 263 22.70 5.60 -28.72
C ALA A 263 21.50 6.26 -29.39
N GLN A 264 21.54 6.43 -30.72
CA GLN A 264 20.45 7.05 -31.48
C GLN A 264 19.17 6.21 -31.43
N ARG A 265 19.30 4.87 -31.54
CA ARG A 265 18.15 3.96 -31.45
C ARG A 265 17.48 4.06 -30.08
N VAL A 266 18.25 4.01 -28.99
CA VAL A 266 17.71 4.12 -27.61
C VAL A 266 17.19 5.53 -27.34
N LEU A 267 17.77 6.56 -27.93
CA LEU A 267 17.24 7.92 -27.83
C LEU A 267 15.84 8.05 -28.44
N THR A 268 15.59 7.37 -29.58
CA THR A 268 14.23 7.32 -30.16
C THR A 268 13.24 6.59 -29.24
N GLU A 269 13.67 5.51 -28.57
CA GLU A 269 12.86 4.81 -27.56
C GLU A 269 12.57 5.70 -26.36
N PHE A 270 13.56 6.46 -25.87
CA PHE A 270 13.41 7.46 -24.81
C PHE A 270 12.41 8.55 -25.21
N GLU A 271 12.54 9.12 -26.41
CA GLU A 271 11.62 10.16 -26.90
C GLU A 271 10.18 9.66 -26.91
N LYS A 272 9.97 8.43 -27.38
CA LYS A 272 8.65 7.78 -27.36
C LYS A 272 8.15 7.58 -25.91
N ALA A 273 8.94 6.93 -25.04
CA ALA A 273 8.55 6.68 -23.67
C ALA A 273 8.26 8.00 -22.90
N SER A 274 9.10 9.02 -23.09
CA SER A 274 8.91 10.34 -22.49
C SER A 274 7.64 11.05 -22.99
N GLN A 275 7.32 10.89 -24.29
CA GLN A 275 6.07 11.42 -24.83
C GLN A 275 4.86 10.66 -24.29
N ASP A 276 4.93 9.33 -24.21
CA ASP A 276 3.87 8.49 -23.64
C ASP A 276 3.62 8.82 -22.16
N GLU A 277 4.68 9.00 -21.35
CA GLU A 277 4.59 9.43 -19.95
C GLU A 277 3.94 10.82 -19.82
N ARG A 278 4.35 11.78 -20.68
CA ARG A 278 3.78 13.13 -20.70
C ARG A 278 2.30 13.08 -21.05
N THR A 279 1.94 12.41 -22.13
CA THR A 279 0.55 12.25 -22.59
C THR A 279 -0.30 11.58 -21.49
N THR A 280 0.24 10.56 -20.83
CA THR A 280 -0.46 9.90 -19.72
C THR A 280 -0.73 10.87 -18.57
N LYS A 281 0.25 11.67 -18.15
CA LYS A 281 0.10 12.69 -17.09
C LYS A 281 -0.91 13.79 -17.48
N GLU A 282 -0.85 14.24 -18.72
CA GLU A 282 -1.78 15.23 -19.27
C GLU A 282 -3.21 14.67 -19.25
N ASN A 283 -3.41 13.45 -19.77
CA ASN A 283 -4.70 12.78 -19.78
C ASN A 283 -5.25 12.57 -18.35
N GLN A 284 -4.42 12.13 -17.40
CA GLN A 284 -4.81 11.99 -16.00
C GLN A 284 -5.25 13.32 -15.37
N THR A 285 -4.53 14.39 -15.68
CA THR A 285 -4.86 15.74 -15.19
C THR A 285 -6.17 16.23 -15.79
N GLN A 286 -6.34 16.06 -17.10
CA GLN A 286 -7.54 16.46 -17.80
C GLN A 286 -8.76 15.64 -17.36
N ALA A 287 -8.62 14.31 -17.17
CA ALA A 287 -9.68 13.46 -16.67
C ALA A 287 -10.17 13.92 -15.28
N LYS A 288 -9.26 14.27 -14.36
CA LYS A 288 -9.62 14.83 -13.04
C LYS A 288 -10.42 16.13 -13.18
N HIS A 289 -10.01 17.02 -14.07
CA HIS A 289 -10.69 18.28 -14.31
C HIS A 289 -12.09 18.09 -14.90
N LEU A 290 -12.23 17.17 -15.87
CA LEU A 290 -13.53 16.82 -16.45
C LEU A 290 -14.50 16.23 -15.40
N VAL A 291 -14.01 15.38 -14.51
CA VAL A 291 -14.82 14.83 -13.40
C VAL A 291 -15.28 15.96 -12.47
N GLN A 292 -14.43 16.92 -12.16
CA GLN A 292 -14.82 18.07 -11.34
C GLN A 292 -15.90 18.91 -12.02
N GLN A 293 -15.75 19.23 -13.31
CA GLN A 293 -16.77 19.93 -14.08
C GLN A 293 -18.08 19.15 -14.18
N ALA A 294 -17.99 17.82 -14.36
CA ALA A 294 -19.17 16.95 -14.37
C ALA A 294 -19.95 17.01 -13.06
N ASN A 295 -19.24 17.02 -11.91
CA ASN A 295 -19.88 17.19 -10.61
C ASN A 295 -20.60 18.55 -10.49
N ASP A 296 -19.98 19.63 -10.98
CA ASP A 296 -20.59 20.96 -10.98
C ASP A 296 -21.86 21.02 -11.83
N LEU A 297 -21.88 20.30 -12.97
CA LEU A 297 -23.09 20.19 -13.81
C LEU A 297 -24.18 19.32 -13.14
N ALA A 298 -23.81 18.24 -12.51
CA ALA A 298 -24.74 17.39 -11.77
C ALA A 298 -25.42 18.15 -10.62
N LEU A 299 -24.68 18.98 -9.89
CA LEU A 299 -25.24 19.88 -8.85
C LEU A 299 -26.22 20.92 -9.40
N LYS A 300 -26.09 21.28 -10.67
CA LYS A 300 -27.02 22.17 -11.41
C LYS A 300 -28.17 21.42 -12.08
N ASN A 301 -28.27 20.10 -11.84
CA ASN A 301 -29.22 19.18 -12.50
C ASN A 301 -29.02 19.03 -14.02
N ASP A 302 -27.88 19.43 -14.55
CA ASP A 302 -27.49 19.14 -15.95
C ASP A 302 -26.86 17.73 -16.03
N PHE A 303 -27.72 16.72 -15.95
CA PHE A 303 -27.30 15.33 -15.99
C PHE A 303 -26.74 14.90 -17.34
N ALA A 304 -27.23 15.49 -18.44
CA ALA A 304 -26.74 15.17 -19.79
C ALA A 304 -25.31 15.70 -20.01
N GLY A 305 -25.05 16.95 -19.62
CA GLY A 305 -23.71 17.54 -19.69
C GLY A 305 -22.73 16.83 -18.76
N SER A 306 -23.18 16.45 -17.55
CA SER A 306 -22.37 15.68 -16.62
C SER A 306 -21.98 14.31 -17.19
N LEU A 307 -22.93 13.59 -17.81
CA LEU A 307 -22.70 12.29 -18.44
C LEU A 307 -21.64 12.38 -19.54
N ASP A 308 -21.75 13.37 -20.43
CA ASP A 308 -20.81 13.58 -21.53
C ASP A 308 -19.39 13.82 -21.01
N LEU A 309 -19.24 14.67 -20.00
CA LEU A 309 -17.91 14.96 -19.40
C LEU A 309 -17.32 13.73 -18.69
N LEU A 310 -18.13 12.91 -18.01
CA LEU A 310 -17.65 11.68 -17.37
C LEU A 310 -17.19 10.65 -18.40
N GLN A 311 -17.90 10.52 -19.51
CA GLN A 311 -17.49 9.64 -20.62
C GLN A 311 -16.19 10.10 -21.25
N GLN A 312 -16.00 11.43 -21.46
CA GLN A 312 -14.75 11.99 -21.91
C GLN A 312 -13.61 11.73 -20.92
N ALA A 313 -13.84 11.91 -19.62
CA ALA A 313 -12.85 11.60 -18.58
C ALA A 313 -12.41 10.13 -18.60
N ILE A 314 -13.35 9.21 -18.75
CA ILE A 314 -13.08 7.77 -18.86
C ILE A 314 -12.31 7.43 -20.15
N ALA A 315 -12.62 8.10 -21.27
CA ALA A 315 -11.91 7.89 -22.52
C ALA A 315 -10.45 8.39 -22.42
N MET A 316 -10.20 9.49 -21.71
CA MET A 316 -8.86 10.03 -21.48
C MET A 316 -8.03 9.19 -20.51
N ASP A 317 -8.60 8.80 -19.38
CA ASP A 317 -7.95 7.93 -18.40
C ASP A 317 -8.89 6.79 -17.96
N PRO A 318 -8.87 5.66 -18.68
CA PRO A 318 -9.64 4.50 -18.32
C PRO A 318 -9.30 3.88 -16.96
N THR A 319 -8.18 4.29 -16.34
CA THR A 319 -7.75 3.80 -15.03
C THR A 319 -8.29 4.64 -13.87
N TYR A 320 -8.86 5.80 -14.14
CA TYR A 320 -9.34 6.73 -13.12
C TYR A 320 -10.67 6.29 -12.52
N GLY A 321 -10.61 5.51 -11.42
CA GLY A 321 -11.79 4.94 -10.74
C GLY A 321 -12.82 5.97 -10.30
N ALA A 322 -12.41 7.20 -9.95
CA ALA A 322 -13.33 8.25 -9.53
C ALA A 322 -14.30 8.67 -10.65
N ALA A 323 -13.90 8.63 -11.93
CA ALA A 323 -14.80 8.91 -13.03
C ALA A 323 -15.95 7.90 -13.10
N TYR A 324 -15.65 6.62 -12.91
CA TYR A 324 -16.67 5.57 -12.87
C TYR A 324 -17.56 5.67 -11.63
N SER A 325 -17.01 6.04 -10.47
CA SER A 325 -17.82 6.24 -9.26
C SER A 325 -18.79 7.41 -9.41
N GLN A 326 -18.37 8.54 -10.01
CA GLN A 326 -19.26 9.65 -10.28
C GLN A 326 -20.31 9.30 -11.34
N LEU A 327 -19.95 8.51 -12.36
CA LEU A 327 -20.89 7.96 -13.33
C LEU A 327 -21.93 7.07 -12.65
N ALA A 328 -21.52 6.24 -11.69
CA ALA A 328 -22.44 5.42 -10.91
C ALA A 328 -23.43 6.28 -10.09
N LYS A 329 -22.95 7.33 -9.42
CA LYS A 329 -23.79 8.28 -8.68
C LYS A 329 -24.78 8.99 -9.61
N LEU A 330 -24.35 9.36 -10.80
CA LEU A 330 -25.20 10.01 -11.81
C LEU A 330 -26.32 9.06 -12.24
N TYR A 331 -26.02 7.82 -12.63
CA TYR A 331 -27.02 6.80 -13.00
C TYR A 331 -27.94 6.44 -11.83
N TYR A 332 -27.41 6.38 -10.60
CA TYR A 332 -28.21 6.17 -9.41
C TYR A 332 -29.27 7.28 -9.22
N SER A 333 -28.85 8.54 -9.40
CA SER A 333 -29.73 9.71 -9.26
C SER A 333 -30.78 9.78 -10.35
N SER A 334 -30.48 9.30 -11.58
CA SER A 334 -31.43 9.20 -12.69
C SER A 334 -32.32 7.97 -12.65
N GLY A 335 -32.11 7.06 -11.67
CA GLY A 335 -32.87 5.82 -11.52
C GLY A 335 -32.43 4.67 -12.43
N GLU A 336 -31.32 4.81 -13.15
CA GLU A 336 -30.75 3.80 -14.04
C GLU A 336 -29.87 2.82 -13.24
N ILE A 337 -30.50 2.05 -12.34
CA ILE A 337 -29.80 1.29 -11.29
C ILE A 337 -28.86 0.22 -11.85
N ASP A 338 -29.22 -0.44 -12.96
CA ASP A 338 -28.34 -1.45 -13.58
C ASP A 338 -27.04 -0.80 -14.13
N LYS A 339 -27.15 0.34 -14.79
CA LYS A 339 -25.96 1.10 -15.25
C LYS A 339 -25.14 1.63 -14.08
N ALA A 340 -25.78 2.05 -13.00
CA ALA A 340 -25.09 2.45 -11.79
C ALA A 340 -24.27 1.27 -11.21
N SER A 341 -24.83 0.07 -11.21
CA SER A 341 -24.16 -1.16 -10.74
C SER A 341 -22.93 -1.51 -11.60
N GLU A 342 -23.04 -1.42 -12.92
CA GLU A 342 -21.91 -1.64 -13.83
C GLU A 342 -20.80 -0.61 -13.64
N ALA A 343 -21.17 0.66 -13.48
CA ALA A 343 -20.22 1.73 -13.29
C ALA A 343 -19.48 1.61 -11.94
N ILE A 344 -20.18 1.31 -10.83
CA ILE A 344 -19.52 1.15 -9.54
C ILE A 344 -18.66 -0.11 -9.50
N GLY A 345 -19.06 -1.19 -10.15
CA GLY A 345 -18.24 -2.39 -10.34
C GLY A 345 -16.92 -2.06 -11.06
N SER A 346 -16.98 -1.18 -12.08
CA SER A 346 -15.80 -0.68 -12.80
C SER A 346 -14.88 0.18 -11.92
N ALA A 347 -15.43 0.99 -11.01
CA ALA A 347 -14.66 1.77 -10.04
C ALA A 347 -13.95 0.84 -9.03
N LEU A 348 -14.66 -0.12 -8.46
CA LEU A 348 -14.15 -1.09 -7.49
C LEU A 348 -13.11 -2.04 -8.08
N ALA A 349 -13.22 -2.40 -9.36
CA ALA A 349 -12.17 -3.16 -10.04
C ALA A 349 -10.82 -2.44 -10.08
N ARG A 350 -10.80 -1.10 -10.02
CA ARG A 350 -9.62 -0.24 -10.02
C ARG A 350 -9.11 0.08 -8.61
N ALA A 351 -10.03 0.28 -7.68
CA ALA A 351 -9.71 0.56 -6.28
C ALA A 351 -10.71 -0.17 -5.35
N PRO A 352 -10.47 -1.47 -5.07
CA PRO A 352 -11.44 -2.33 -4.37
C PRO A 352 -11.66 -1.96 -2.90
N TYR A 353 -10.78 -1.15 -2.33
CA TYR A 353 -10.84 -0.72 -0.93
C TYR A 353 -11.00 0.80 -0.78
N GLN A 354 -11.61 1.46 -1.78
CA GLN A 354 -11.97 2.88 -1.68
C GLN A 354 -13.30 3.02 -0.94
N PRO A 355 -13.34 3.68 0.25
CA PRO A 355 -14.54 3.74 1.07
C PRO A 355 -15.74 4.32 0.34
N ASP A 356 -15.55 5.42 -0.39
CA ASP A 356 -16.62 6.07 -1.17
C ASP A 356 -17.25 5.14 -2.20
N TYR A 357 -16.46 4.25 -2.83
CA TYR A 357 -16.99 3.33 -3.85
C TYR A 357 -17.80 2.21 -3.19
N LEU A 358 -17.31 1.68 -2.07
CA LEU A 358 -18.01 0.67 -1.27
C LEU A 358 -19.34 1.21 -0.71
N TYR A 359 -19.34 2.48 -0.27
CA TYR A 359 -20.57 3.14 0.18
C TYR A 359 -21.61 3.27 -0.97
N VAL A 360 -21.16 3.74 -2.13
CA VAL A 360 -22.02 3.87 -3.33
C VAL A 360 -22.55 2.49 -3.77
N GLU A 361 -21.71 1.45 -3.71
CA GLU A 361 -22.15 0.06 -3.97
C GLU A 361 -23.30 -0.33 -3.03
N GLY A 362 -23.13 -0.07 -1.72
CA GLY A 362 -24.18 -0.31 -0.72
C GLY A 362 -25.50 0.38 -1.05
N LYS A 363 -25.46 1.66 -1.41
CA LYS A 363 -26.64 2.44 -1.79
C LYS A 363 -27.33 1.88 -3.06
N ILE A 364 -26.56 1.44 -4.04
CA ILE A 364 -27.09 0.81 -5.26
C ILE A 364 -27.77 -0.52 -4.93
N LEU A 365 -27.13 -1.35 -4.09
CA LEU A 365 -27.68 -2.65 -3.66
C LEU A 365 -28.98 -2.49 -2.85
N GLU A 366 -29.10 -1.45 -2.01
CA GLU A 366 -30.37 -1.11 -1.35
C GLU A 366 -31.48 -0.84 -2.37
N LYS A 367 -31.20 -0.04 -3.40
CA LYS A 367 -32.16 0.24 -4.48
C LYS A 367 -32.53 -1.01 -5.29
N GLN A 368 -31.64 -1.99 -5.37
CA GLN A 368 -31.90 -3.30 -5.96
C GLN A 368 -32.68 -4.25 -5.05
N ALA A 369 -33.08 -3.81 -3.85
CA ALA A 369 -33.74 -4.63 -2.82
C ALA A 369 -32.88 -5.83 -2.36
N LYS A 370 -31.57 -5.66 -2.24
CA LYS A 370 -30.58 -6.64 -1.80
C LYS A 370 -29.97 -6.22 -0.44
N PRO A 371 -30.74 -6.22 0.65
CA PRO A 371 -30.32 -5.65 1.91
C PRO A 371 -29.10 -6.35 2.53
N ASP A 372 -28.96 -7.67 2.37
CA ASP A 372 -27.82 -8.40 2.93
C ASP A 372 -26.50 -8.08 2.20
N GLU A 373 -26.56 -7.92 0.86
CA GLU A 373 -25.40 -7.49 0.07
C GLU A 373 -25.04 -6.03 0.37
N ALA A 374 -26.05 -5.15 0.52
CA ALA A 374 -25.87 -3.75 0.91
C ALA A 374 -25.21 -3.64 2.28
N LEU A 375 -25.71 -4.41 3.26
CA LEU A 375 -25.11 -4.48 4.60
C LEU A 375 -23.64 -4.91 4.53
N ALA A 376 -23.31 -5.90 3.71
CA ALA A 376 -21.92 -6.34 3.52
C ALA A 376 -21.05 -5.24 2.89
N ALA A 377 -21.58 -4.46 1.96
CA ALA A 377 -20.86 -3.33 1.36
C ALA A 377 -20.61 -2.22 2.38
N PHE A 378 -21.59 -1.83 3.20
CA PHE A 378 -21.41 -0.84 4.27
C PHE A 378 -20.49 -1.34 5.39
N GLN A 379 -20.52 -2.64 5.73
CA GLN A 379 -19.56 -3.23 6.65
C GLN A 379 -18.12 -3.13 6.11
N LYS A 380 -17.91 -3.37 4.81
CA LYS A 380 -16.60 -3.15 4.18
C LYS A 380 -16.21 -1.67 4.23
N THR A 381 -17.17 -0.77 3.99
CA THR A 381 -16.92 0.68 4.08
C THR A 381 -16.39 1.06 5.47
N THR A 382 -17.08 0.65 6.54
CA THR A 382 -16.68 0.95 7.93
C THR A 382 -15.40 0.23 8.34
N LEU A 383 -15.10 -0.91 7.73
CA LEU A 383 -13.85 -1.63 7.96
C LEU A 383 -12.64 -0.89 7.39
N VAL A 384 -12.80 -0.29 6.20
CA VAL A 384 -11.76 0.49 5.54
C VAL A 384 -11.67 1.91 6.13
N ASN A 385 -12.80 2.54 6.35
CA ASN A 385 -12.93 3.85 7.00
C ASN A 385 -13.85 3.79 8.22
N PRO A 386 -13.33 3.56 9.43
CA PRO A 386 -14.14 3.53 10.65
C PRO A 386 -14.81 4.86 11.04
N LYS A 387 -14.49 5.95 10.33
CA LYS A 387 -15.03 7.28 10.58
C LYS A 387 -16.20 7.63 9.64
N GLU A 388 -16.64 6.68 8.81
CA GLU A 388 -17.75 6.88 7.86
C GLU A 388 -19.11 6.76 8.57
N SER A 389 -19.59 7.87 9.11
CA SER A 389 -20.84 7.92 9.88
C SER A 389 -22.06 7.49 9.08
N ASP A 390 -22.13 7.89 7.80
CA ASP A 390 -23.21 7.52 6.89
C ASP A 390 -23.36 6.01 6.73
N ALA A 391 -22.23 5.29 6.61
CA ALA A 391 -22.25 3.84 6.47
C ALA A 391 -22.81 3.14 7.73
N PHE A 392 -22.48 3.64 8.93
CA PHE A 392 -23.06 3.14 10.16
C PHE A 392 -24.57 3.43 10.26
N PHE A 393 -25.00 4.60 9.80
CA PHE A 393 -26.41 4.95 9.75
C PHE A 393 -27.21 4.01 8.83
N GLU A 394 -26.73 3.77 7.61
CA GLU A 394 -27.35 2.85 6.65
C GLU A 394 -27.38 1.41 7.18
N MET A 395 -26.31 0.94 7.81
CA MET A 395 -26.31 -0.36 8.51
C MET A 395 -27.40 -0.42 9.59
N GLY A 396 -27.56 0.66 10.37
CA GLY A 396 -28.62 0.78 11.38
C GLY A 396 -30.01 0.65 10.77
N ALA A 397 -30.27 1.30 9.64
CA ALA A 397 -31.53 1.26 8.94
C ALA A 397 -31.84 -0.16 8.40
N ILE A 398 -30.84 -0.85 7.85
CA ILE A 398 -31.01 -2.24 7.38
C ILE A 398 -31.31 -3.18 8.55
N TYR A 399 -30.57 -3.07 9.68
CA TYR A 399 -30.83 -3.89 10.87
C TYR A 399 -32.22 -3.62 11.48
N GLU A 400 -32.69 -2.37 11.43
CA GLU A 400 -34.03 -2.02 11.86
C GLU A 400 -35.10 -2.69 11.00
N GLN A 401 -34.95 -2.64 9.68
CA GLN A 401 -35.84 -3.35 8.71
C GLN A 401 -35.84 -4.85 8.93
N GLN A 402 -34.71 -5.44 9.30
CA GLN A 402 -34.56 -6.87 9.61
C GLN A 402 -35.11 -7.24 11.02
N GLY A 403 -35.52 -6.25 11.82
CA GLY A 403 -36.01 -6.46 13.19
C GLY A 403 -34.91 -6.68 14.23
N ASP A 404 -33.62 -6.58 13.87
CA ASP A 404 -32.50 -6.69 14.80
C ASP A 404 -32.25 -5.36 15.52
N LYS A 405 -33.16 -5.06 16.46
CA LYS A 405 -33.14 -3.81 17.23
C LYS A 405 -31.80 -3.58 17.96
N ALA A 406 -31.15 -4.63 18.42
CA ALA A 406 -29.91 -4.49 19.17
C ALA A 406 -28.75 -4.00 18.28
N LYS A 407 -28.62 -4.59 17.08
CA LYS A 407 -27.62 -4.15 16.11
C LYS A 407 -27.95 -2.79 15.52
N ALA A 408 -29.22 -2.49 15.28
CA ALA A 408 -29.65 -1.17 14.82
C ALA A 408 -29.25 -0.07 15.79
N ILE A 409 -29.53 -0.23 17.10
CA ILE A 409 -29.11 0.72 18.14
C ILE A 409 -27.59 0.87 18.18
N ALA A 410 -26.84 -0.23 18.08
CA ALA A 410 -25.38 -0.18 18.09
C ALA A 410 -24.82 0.59 16.90
N ALA A 411 -25.35 0.38 15.70
CA ALA A 411 -24.94 1.06 14.48
C ALA A 411 -25.31 2.57 14.52
N TYR A 412 -26.53 2.91 14.91
CA TYR A 412 -26.93 4.32 15.07
C TYR A 412 -26.13 5.07 16.15
N LYS A 413 -25.73 4.40 17.24
CA LYS A 413 -24.85 4.99 18.24
C LYS A 413 -23.51 5.37 17.65
N GLN A 414 -22.91 4.48 16.85
CA GLN A 414 -21.66 4.78 16.17
C GLN A 414 -21.80 5.96 15.20
N ALA A 415 -22.90 6.05 14.45
CA ALA A 415 -23.17 7.19 13.57
C ALA A 415 -23.25 8.50 14.37
N VAL A 416 -23.97 8.51 15.50
CA VAL A 416 -24.10 9.68 16.39
C VAL A 416 -22.78 10.04 17.07
N GLU A 417 -21.96 9.06 17.47
CA GLU A 417 -20.65 9.31 18.07
C GLU A 417 -19.68 9.97 17.08
N LEU A 418 -19.77 9.59 15.81
CA LEU A 418 -18.94 10.15 14.74
C LEU A 418 -19.43 11.51 14.26
N SER A 419 -20.75 11.72 14.21
CA SER A 419 -21.39 12.97 13.78
C SER A 419 -22.51 13.37 14.74
N PRO A 420 -22.16 13.91 15.93
CA PRO A 420 -23.13 14.17 17.01
C PRO A 420 -24.13 15.28 16.69
N ASP A 421 -23.84 16.14 15.72
CA ASP A 421 -24.72 17.26 15.33
C ASP A 421 -25.75 16.87 14.27
N ASP A 422 -25.64 15.68 13.67
CA ASP A 422 -26.60 15.22 12.67
C ASP A 422 -27.97 14.91 13.29
N PRO A 423 -29.06 15.60 12.86
CA PRO A 423 -30.38 15.44 13.45
C PRO A 423 -31.03 14.10 13.08
N ASP A 424 -30.71 13.54 11.92
CA ASP A 424 -31.33 12.30 11.44
C ASP A 424 -30.78 11.10 12.20
N TYR A 425 -29.48 11.08 12.48
CA TYR A 425 -28.85 10.02 13.29
C TYR A 425 -29.39 10.01 14.71
N ARG A 426 -29.51 11.20 15.33
CA ARG A 426 -30.10 11.30 16.68
C ARG A 426 -31.56 10.86 16.71
N ARG A 427 -32.36 11.25 15.71
CA ARG A 427 -33.77 10.89 15.61
C ARG A 427 -33.94 9.37 15.48
N ALA A 428 -33.17 8.71 14.60
CA ALA A 428 -33.20 7.26 14.42
C ALA A 428 -32.82 6.51 15.72
N LEU A 429 -31.76 6.95 16.40
CA LEU A 429 -31.38 6.36 17.68
C LEU A 429 -32.45 6.53 18.76
N GLN A 430 -33.03 7.74 18.90
CA GLN A 430 -34.09 8.04 19.87
C GLN A 430 -35.35 7.21 19.62
N ALA A 431 -35.71 6.96 18.38
CA ALA A 431 -36.90 6.15 18.03
C ALA A 431 -36.79 4.71 18.58
N LEU A 432 -35.59 4.16 18.65
CA LEU A 432 -35.35 2.81 19.14
C LEU A 432 -35.00 2.75 20.66
N THR A 433 -34.63 3.88 21.27
CA THR A 433 -34.27 3.96 22.69
C THR A 433 -35.33 4.75 23.46
N PRO A 434 -36.29 4.09 24.14
CA PRO A 434 -37.31 4.81 24.91
C PRO A 434 -36.68 5.62 26.04
N ALA A 435 -37.25 6.77 26.37
CA ALA A 435 -36.78 7.81 27.31
C ALA A 435 -36.54 7.36 28.78
N HIS A 436 -36.58 6.07 29.08
CA HIS A 436 -36.50 5.51 30.43
C HIS A 436 -35.14 4.93 30.84
N SER A 437 -34.10 5.03 30.01
CA SER A 437 -32.76 4.53 30.35
C SER A 437 -31.73 5.62 30.70
N GLN A 438 -32.19 6.84 30.96
CA GLN A 438 -31.34 7.90 31.56
C GLN A 438 -31.71 8.08 33.05
N LYS A 439 -31.34 7.12 33.89
CA LYS A 439 -31.20 7.31 35.33
C LYS A 439 -29.91 6.64 35.81
#